data_fcf47290ecb6d1f9760cd9d08b02c2ce
#
_entry.id   fcf47290ecb6d1f9760cd9d08b02c2ce
#
_cell.length_a   1.000
_cell.length_b   1.000
_cell.length_c   1.000
_cell.angle_alpha   90.00
_cell.angle_beta   90.00
_cell.angle_gamma   90.00
#
_symmetry.space_group_name_H-M   'P 1'
#
loop_
_entity.id
_entity.type
_entity.pdbx_description
1 polymer ?
#
loop_
_entity_poly.entity_id
_entity_poly.type
_entity_poly.pdbx_seq_one_letter_code
_entity_poly.pdbx_strand_id
1 'polypeptide(L)'
;MRNKKYLLVDTDYFTKQVEAEPLANIRDVDAKRFIWKSIVTQFGVPHVLISDNGLQFDSKMFRRYSGELRIINRYSTPTYPQGNGQVEAVNKVIVSELKKRLDDAKGKWVEELPHVLWTYRTMPHRSTGETPFSMTYGAEVVIPLETGFPTSRTSSFNPKDNDEQLAKSLDLIEEKRENAMVQLTYYQQKLKQGYDANVKLRPLTPGNLVLRKVVGTTKNPTWENLGPN
;
A
#
# COMPACT_ATOMS: atom_id res chain seq x y z
N MET A 1 -17.75 18.67 -3.72
CA MET A 1 -16.64 17.87 -3.17
C MET A 1 -16.25 18.20 -1.71
N ARG A 2 -17.02 19.01 -0.98
CA ARG A 2 -16.62 19.64 0.31
C ARG A 2 -16.56 18.76 1.58
N ASN A 3 -16.90 17.46 1.54
CA ASN A 3 -17.04 16.67 2.78
C ASN A 3 -16.21 15.38 2.84
N LYS A 4 -15.14 15.26 2.05
CA LYS A 4 -14.25 14.10 2.14
C LYS A 4 -13.26 14.31 3.29
N LYS A 5 -13.30 13.40 4.28
CA LYS A 5 -12.47 13.50 5.52
C LYS A 5 -11.51 12.32 5.68
N TYR A 6 -11.75 11.24 4.98
CA TYR A 6 -11.03 9.98 5.12
C TYR A 6 -10.43 9.56 3.79
N LEU A 7 -9.31 8.86 3.86
CA LEU A 7 -8.67 8.21 2.74
C LEU A 7 -8.66 6.72 3.01
N LEU A 8 -9.28 5.94 2.12
CA LEU A 8 -9.15 4.49 2.11
C LEU A 8 -8.08 4.12 1.11
N VAL A 9 -7.11 3.31 1.54
CA VAL A 9 -5.95 2.91 0.73
C VAL A 9 -5.82 1.42 0.75
N ASP A 10 -5.57 0.83 -0.39
CA ASP A 10 -5.15 -0.55 -0.58
C ASP A 10 -3.80 -0.59 -1.28
N THR A 11 -3.00 -1.60 -0.97
CA THR A 11 -1.67 -1.77 -1.57
C THR A 11 -1.43 -3.24 -1.84
N ASP A 12 -1.13 -3.57 -3.09
CA ASP A 12 -0.67 -4.92 -3.41
C ASP A 12 0.68 -5.19 -2.76
N TYR A 13 0.73 -6.32 -2.05
CA TYR A 13 1.88 -6.63 -1.19
C TYR A 13 3.17 -6.82 -1.99
N PHE A 14 3.08 -7.31 -3.20
CA PHE A 14 4.23 -7.62 -4.04
C PHE A 14 4.60 -6.47 -4.99
N THR A 15 3.69 -6.07 -5.87
CA THR A 15 3.95 -5.03 -6.87
C THR A 15 4.05 -3.62 -6.28
N LYS A 16 3.55 -3.43 -5.05
CA LYS A 16 3.39 -2.11 -4.41
C LYS A 16 2.39 -1.21 -5.13
N GLN A 17 1.62 -1.75 -6.08
CA GLN A 17 0.52 -1.01 -6.69
C GLN A 17 -0.42 -0.52 -5.59
N VAL A 18 -0.84 0.72 -5.69
CA VAL A 18 -1.68 1.36 -4.68
C VAL A 18 -2.96 1.89 -5.31
N GLU A 19 -4.08 1.62 -4.65
CA GLU A 19 -5.36 2.21 -4.95
C GLU A 19 -5.85 3.02 -3.75
N ALA A 20 -6.47 4.18 -4.00
CA ALA A 20 -6.99 5.00 -2.92
C ALA A 20 -8.25 5.77 -3.33
N GLU A 21 -9.19 5.87 -2.41
CA GLU A 21 -10.43 6.63 -2.61
C GLU A 21 -10.69 7.58 -1.42
N PRO A 22 -11.00 8.87 -1.69
CA PRO A 22 -11.40 9.79 -0.66
C PRO A 22 -12.85 9.53 -0.25
N LEU A 23 -13.11 9.39 1.04
CA LEU A 23 -14.41 9.06 1.61
C LEU A 23 -14.93 10.16 2.53
N ALA A 24 -16.26 10.37 2.55
CA ALA A 24 -16.92 11.23 3.53
C ALA A 24 -17.11 10.51 4.87
N ASN A 25 -17.36 9.21 4.82
CA ASN A 25 -17.53 8.32 5.98
C ASN A 25 -16.79 7.02 5.71
N ILE A 26 -16.42 6.31 6.78
CA ILE A 26 -15.82 4.98 6.70
C ILE A 26 -16.87 3.97 7.15
N ARG A 27 -17.63 3.41 6.21
CA ARG A 27 -18.64 2.37 6.46
C ARG A 27 -18.27 1.09 5.71
N ASP A 28 -18.83 -0.02 6.11
CA ASP A 28 -18.66 -1.31 5.46
C ASP A 28 -19.12 -1.32 3.99
N VAL A 29 -20.22 -0.62 3.68
CA VAL A 29 -20.69 -0.43 2.28
C VAL A 29 -19.66 0.33 1.43
N ASP A 30 -18.97 1.31 2.01
CA ASP A 30 -17.95 2.09 1.31
C ASP A 30 -16.69 1.24 1.09
N ALA A 31 -16.27 0.45 2.08
CA ALA A 31 -15.18 -0.51 1.96
C ALA A 31 -15.47 -1.58 0.88
N LYS A 32 -16.66 -2.19 0.92
CA LYS A 32 -17.12 -3.15 -0.11
C LYS A 32 -17.06 -2.53 -1.50
N ARG A 33 -17.61 -1.32 -1.67
CA ARG A 33 -17.62 -0.63 -2.96
C ARG A 33 -16.21 -0.35 -3.47
N PHE A 34 -15.31 0.09 -2.58
CA PHE A 34 -13.91 0.34 -2.91
C PHE A 34 -13.22 -0.93 -3.39
N ILE A 35 -13.28 -2.02 -2.62
CA ILE A 35 -12.66 -3.30 -3.01
C ILE A 35 -13.21 -3.78 -4.36
N TRP A 36 -14.53 -3.72 -4.55
CA TRP A 36 -15.11 -4.12 -5.82
C TRP A 36 -14.58 -3.27 -6.98
N LYS A 37 -14.73 -1.93 -6.88
CA LYS A 37 -14.43 -1.00 -7.97
C LYS A 37 -12.94 -0.88 -8.25
N SER A 38 -12.12 -0.77 -7.21
CA SER A 38 -10.71 -0.43 -7.37
C SER A 38 -9.78 -1.63 -7.41
N ILE A 39 -10.23 -2.78 -6.88
CA ILE A 39 -9.42 -4.00 -6.84
C ILE A 39 -10.01 -5.06 -7.77
N VAL A 40 -11.19 -5.57 -7.45
CA VAL A 40 -11.75 -6.74 -8.14
C VAL A 40 -11.96 -6.50 -9.64
N THR A 41 -12.50 -5.32 -10.02
CA THR A 41 -12.77 -5.02 -11.45
C THR A 41 -11.52 -4.66 -12.25
N GLN A 42 -10.40 -4.35 -11.59
CA GLN A 42 -9.16 -3.97 -12.27
C GLN A 42 -8.11 -5.08 -12.28
N PHE A 43 -7.99 -5.81 -11.16
CA PHE A 43 -6.90 -6.76 -10.93
C PHE A 43 -7.39 -8.19 -10.67
N GLY A 44 -8.71 -8.40 -10.60
CA GLY A 44 -9.29 -9.69 -10.22
C GLY A 44 -9.48 -9.84 -8.72
N VAL A 45 -9.98 -11.03 -8.32
CA VAL A 45 -10.30 -11.31 -6.92
C VAL A 45 -9.02 -11.63 -6.14
N PRO A 46 -8.67 -10.85 -5.10
CA PRO A 46 -7.49 -11.15 -4.28
C PRO A 46 -7.71 -12.42 -3.45
N HIS A 47 -6.67 -13.22 -3.28
CA HIS A 47 -6.74 -14.41 -2.43
C HIS A 47 -6.86 -14.05 -0.94
N VAL A 48 -6.09 -13.06 -0.50
CA VAL A 48 -6.06 -12.60 0.89
C VAL A 48 -6.20 -11.09 0.93
N LEU A 49 -7.04 -10.60 1.83
CA LEU A 49 -7.14 -9.18 2.18
C LEU A 49 -6.66 -9.00 3.63
N ILE A 50 -5.65 -8.15 3.82
CA ILE A 50 -5.12 -7.82 5.15
C ILE A 50 -5.58 -6.40 5.48
N SER A 51 -6.28 -6.24 6.60
CA SER A 51 -6.75 -4.93 7.07
C SER A 51 -6.40 -4.71 8.54
N ASP A 52 -6.58 -3.49 9.00
CA ASP A 52 -6.68 -3.24 10.43
C ASP A 52 -7.97 -3.87 10.99
N ASN A 53 -8.09 -3.89 12.31
CA ASN A 53 -9.28 -4.42 12.98
C ASN A 53 -10.43 -3.39 13.03
N GLY A 54 -10.58 -2.58 11.97
CA GLY A 54 -11.64 -1.60 11.85
C GLY A 54 -13.01 -2.23 11.64
N LEU A 55 -14.04 -1.70 12.30
CA LEU A 55 -15.41 -2.22 12.24
C LEU A 55 -15.95 -2.33 10.81
N GLN A 56 -15.50 -1.48 9.89
CA GLN A 56 -15.89 -1.52 8.48
C GLN A 56 -15.44 -2.79 7.75
N PHE A 57 -14.34 -3.41 8.18
CA PHE A 57 -13.80 -4.65 7.60
C PHE A 57 -14.25 -5.91 8.37
N ASP A 58 -14.77 -5.73 9.59
CA ASP A 58 -15.19 -6.84 10.46
C ASP A 58 -16.72 -6.95 10.59
N SER A 59 -17.49 -6.19 9.83
CA SER A 59 -18.96 -6.26 9.82
C SER A 59 -19.46 -7.58 9.21
N LYS A 60 -20.65 -8.01 9.62
CA LYS A 60 -21.32 -9.21 9.05
C LYS A 60 -21.47 -9.09 7.53
N MET A 61 -21.78 -7.88 7.04
CA MET A 61 -21.95 -7.63 5.61
C MET A 61 -20.62 -7.77 4.86
N PHE A 62 -19.55 -7.21 5.38
CA PHE A 62 -18.24 -7.29 4.74
C PHE A 62 -17.69 -8.72 4.73
N ARG A 63 -17.82 -9.44 5.85
CA ARG A 63 -17.43 -10.86 5.93
C ARG A 63 -18.21 -11.74 4.95
N ARG A 64 -19.54 -11.50 4.80
CA ARG A 64 -20.36 -12.21 3.81
C ARG A 64 -19.88 -11.94 2.39
N TYR A 65 -19.66 -10.68 2.06
CA TYR A 65 -19.15 -10.27 0.75
C TYR A 65 -17.79 -10.94 0.42
N SER A 66 -16.85 -10.90 1.36
CA SER A 66 -15.56 -11.58 1.18
C SER A 66 -15.72 -13.08 1.03
N GLY A 67 -16.62 -13.70 1.79
CA GLY A 67 -16.92 -15.13 1.70
C GLY A 67 -17.54 -15.52 0.33
N GLU A 68 -18.45 -14.71 -0.22
CA GLU A 68 -19.04 -14.93 -1.54
C GLU A 68 -17.95 -14.90 -2.66
N LEU A 69 -16.94 -14.07 -2.49
CA LEU A 69 -15.78 -13.99 -3.40
C LEU A 69 -14.62 -14.94 -3.04
N ARG A 70 -14.75 -15.72 -1.97
CA ARG A 70 -13.70 -16.60 -1.45
C ARG A 70 -12.43 -15.87 -1.04
N ILE A 71 -12.55 -14.60 -0.62
CA ILE A 71 -11.43 -13.80 -0.12
C ILE A 71 -11.18 -14.15 1.35
N ILE A 72 -9.95 -14.49 1.70
CA ILE A 72 -9.53 -14.74 3.08
C ILE A 72 -9.22 -13.40 3.75
N ASN A 73 -10.05 -12.99 4.72
CA ASN A 73 -9.77 -11.80 5.52
C ASN A 73 -8.80 -12.12 6.65
N ARG A 74 -7.73 -11.34 6.74
CA ARG A 74 -6.78 -11.34 7.85
C ARG A 74 -6.74 -9.97 8.50
N TYR A 75 -6.65 -9.95 9.82
CA TYR A 75 -6.63 -8.69 10.58
C TYR A 75 -5.31 -8.54 11.30
N SER A 76 -4.69 -7.37 11.17
CA SER A 76 -3.56 -7.01 12.01
C SER A 76 -4.05 -6.66 13.41
N THR A 77 -3.34 -7.16 14.41
CA THR A 77 -3.67 -6.86 15.80
C THR A 77 -2.78 -5.74 16.34
N PRO A 78 -3.25 -4.96 17.33
CA PRO A 78 -2.41 -3.95 17.99
C PRO A 78 -1.12 -4.51 18.59
N THR A 79 -1.09 -5.80 18.91
CA THR A 79 0.08 -6.51 19.44
C THR A 79 1.03 -6.99 18.34
N TYR A 80 0.58 -7.07 17.08
CA TYR A 80 1.39 -7.44 15.92
C TYR A 80 1.10 -6.50 14.74
N PRO A 81 1.51 -5.22 14.85
CA PRO A 81 1.22 -4.20 13.83
C PRO A 81 1.98 -4.44 12.52
N GLN A 82 3.04 -5.28 12.54
CA GLN A 82 3.85 -5.56 11.35
C GLN A 82 3.04 -6.18 10.21
N GLY A 83 1.92 -6.87 10.51
CA GLY A 83 1.01 -7.43 9.49
C GLY A 83 0.41 -6.37 8.55
N ASN A 84 0.28 -5.11 9.00
CA ASN A 84 -0.22 -3.99 8.22
C ASN A 84 0.86 -2.92 7.91
N GLY A 85 2.11 -3.21 8.23
CA GLY A 85 3.20 -2.23 8.16
C GLY A 85 3.45 -1.66 6.78
N GLN A 86 3.15 -2.42 5.71
CA GLN A 86 3.28 -1.91 4.34
C GLN A 86 2.24 -0.82 4.04
N VAL A 87 0.97 -1.08 4.32
CA VAL A 87 -0.11 -0.11 4.10
C VAL A 87 0.10 1.14 4.94
N GLU A 88 0.57 0.98 6.19
CA GLU A 88 0.93 2.11 7.04
C GLU A 88 2.08 2.95 6.46
N ALA A 89 3.10 2.31 5.90
CA ALA A 89 4.21 2.99 5.25
C ALA A 89 3.75 3.75 4.00
N VAL A 90 2.93 3.12 3.17
CA VAL A 90 2.33 3.74 1.98
C VAL A 90 1.44 4.92 2.36
N ASN A 91 0.58 4.75 3.36
CA ASN A 91 -0.26 5.82 3.88
C ASN A 91 0.57 7.03 4.33
N LYS A 92 1.67 6.79 5.05
CA LYS A 92 2.57 7.88 5.47
C LYS A 92 3.16 8.63 4.27
N VAL A 93 3.57 7.92 3.23
CA VAL A 93 4.11 8.54 2.01
C VAL A 93 3.03 9.37 1.31
N ILE A 94 1.86 8.79 1.04
CA ILE A 94 0.76 9.48 0.36
C ILE A 94 0.31 10.72 1.15
N VAL A 95 0.10 10.59 2.45
CA VAL A 95 -0.32 11.72 3.30
C VAL A 95 0.77 12.80 3.38
N SER A 96 2.06 12.41 3.42
CA SER A 96 3.16 13.36 3.41
C SER A 96 3.23 14.15 2.11
N GLU A 97 3.09 13.48 0.96
CA GLU A 97 3.08 14.14 -0.34
C GLU A 97 1.84 15.02 -0.54
N LEU A 98 0.67 14.55 -0.08
CA LEU A 98 -0.53 15.39 -0.05
C LEU A 98 -0.33 16.66 0.80
N LYS A 99 0.27 16.55 1.99
CA LYS A 99 0.54 17.71 2.85
C LYS A 99 1.45 18.73 2.18
N LYS A 100 2.53 18.30 1.55
CA LYS A 100 3.44 19.18 0.81
C LYS A 100 2.73 19.96 -0.30
N ARG A 101 1.82 19.30 -1.03
CA ARG A 101 1.04 19.94 -2.09
C ARG A 101 -0.09 20.83 -1.58
N LEU A 102 -0.59 20.57 -0.36
CA LEU A 102 -1.67 21.35 0.26
C LEU A 102 -1.25 22.75 0.69
N ASP A 103 0.02 22.97 0.97
CA ASP A 103 0.54 24.31 1.26
C ASP A 103 0.32 25.24 0.06
N ASP A 104 0.39 24.70 -1.17
CA ASP A 104 0.13 25.42 -2.43
C ASP A 104 -1.35 25.38 -2.86
N ALA A 105 -2.04 24.27 -2.63
CA ALA A 105 -3.37 23.97 -3.18
C ALA A 105 -4.55 24.37 -2.26
N LYS A 106 -4.32 25.10 -1.16
CA LYS A 106 -5.37 25.64 -0.27
C LYS A 106 -6.47 24.65 0.13
N GLY A 107 -6.10 23.44 0.54
CA GLY A 107 -7.04 22.46 1.11
C GLY A 107 -7.78 21.56 0.12
N LYS A 108 -7.41 21.54 -1.16
CA LYS A 108 -8.04 20.70 -2.20
C LYS A 108 -7.39 19.31 -2.34
N TRP A 109 -7.11 18.65 -1.22
CA TRP A 109 -6.39 17.37 -1.21
C TRP A 109 -7.02 16.27 -2.07
N VAL A 110 -8.33 16.30 -2.25
CA VAL A 110 -9.05 15.33 -3.09
C VAL A 110 -8.67 15.49 -4.57
N GLU A 111 -8.42 16.73 -5.00
CA GLU A 111 -8.02 17.05 -6.38
C GLU A 111 -6.54 16.69 -6.62
N GLU A 112 -5.69 16.76 -5.58
CA GLU A 112 -4.28 16.41 -5.65
C GLU A 112 -4.02 14.89 -5.55
N LEU A 113 -4.96 14.13 -4.99
CA LEU A 113 -4.78 12.69 -4.77
C LEU A 113 -4.39 11.92 -6.05
N PRO A 114 -5.03 12.13 -7.22
CA PRO A 114 -4.64 11.43 -8.45
C PRO A 114 -3.18 11.69 -8.85
N HIS A 115 -2.67 12.91 -8.67
CA HIS A 115 -1.29 13.26 -8.98
C HIS A 115 -0.29 12.56 -8.03
N VAL A 116 -0.64 12.48 -6.75
CA VAL A 116 0.18 11.76 -5.76
C VAL A 116 0.22 10.26 -6.05
N LEU A 117 -0.94 9.66 -6.36
CA LEU A 117 -1.02 8.26 -6.74
C LEU A 117 -0.25 7.95 -8.03
N TRP A 118 -0.38 8.82 -9.02
CA TRP A 118 0.39 8.72 -10.26
C TRP A 118 1.88 8.69 -9.98
N THR A 119 2.38 9.69 -9.25
CA THR A 119 3.80 9.76 -8.87
C THR A 119 4.25 8.49 -8.15
N TYR A 120 3.47 8.02 -7.17
CA TYR A 120 3.80 6.81 -6.42
C TYR A 120 3.88 5.57 -7.31
N ARG A 121 2.95 5.39 -8.24
CA ARG A 121 2.86 4.22 -9.12
C ARG A 121 3.96 4.18 -10.18
N THR A 122 4.47 5.34 -10.57
CA THR A 122 5.41 5.50 -11.70
C THR A 122 6.85 5.76 -11.28
N MET A 123 7.12 5.88 -9.97
CA MET A 123 8.48 5.99 -9.45
C MET A 123 9.03 4.62 -9.03
N PRO A 124 10.31 4.30 -9.37
CA PRO A 124 10.93 3.06 -8.95
C PRO A 124 11.01 2.95 -7.42
N HIS A 125 10.60 1.83 -6.87
CA HIS A 125 10.72 1.55 -5.45
C HIS A 125 12.11 1.00 -5.12
N ARG A 126 12.73 1.57 -4.09
CA ARG A 126 14.07 1.17 -3.66
C ARG A 126 14.18 -0.31 -3.28
N SER A 127 13.09 -0.91 -2.84
CA SER A 127 13.05 -2.31 -2.40
C SER A 127 13.00 -3.32 -3.55
N THR A 128 12.44 -2.94 -4.70
CA THR A 128 12.26 -3.80 -5.87
C THR A 128 13.11 -3.39 -7.06
N GLY A 129 13.54 -2.12 -7.11
CA GLY A 129 14.18 -1.52 -8.27
C GLY A 129 13.22 -1.16 -9.40
N GLU A 130 11.96 -1.55 -9.29
CA GLU A 130 10.92 -1.44 -10.32
C GLU A 130 9.83 -0.46 -9.91
N THR A 131 9.08 0.04 -10.91
CA THR A 131 7.87 0.83 -10.66
C THR A 131 6.70 -0.09 -10.34
N PRO A 132 5.75 0.28 -9.46
CA PRO A 132 4.52 -0.47 -9.26
C PRO A 132 3.75 -0.68 -10.58
N PHE A 133 3.77 0.31 -11.46
CA PHE A 133 3.13 0.25 -12.76
C PHE A 133 3.73 -0.85 -13.64
N SER A 134 5.05 -0.88 -13.79
CA SER A 134 5.72 -1.87 -14.65
C SER A 134 5.55 -3.29 -14.12
N MET A 135 5.56 -3.46 -12.80
CA MET A 135 5.34 -4.76 -12.16
C MET A 135 3.89 -5.26 -12.31
N THR A 136 2.93 -4.34 -12.44
CA THR A 136 1.51 -4.67 -12.59
C THR A 136 1.16 -4.95 -14.05
N TYR A 137 1.60 -4.10 -14.97
CA TYR A 137 1.17 -4.10 -16.37
C TYR A 137 2.23 -4.59 -17.36
N GLY A 138 3.43 -4.87 -16.91
CA GLY A 138 4.53 -5.36 -17.76
C GLY A 138 5.24 -4.28 -18.59
N ALA A 139 4.69 -3.07 -18.65
CA ALA A 139 5.20 -1.96 -19.46
C ALA A 139 5.39 -0.70 -18.65
N GLU A 140 6.27 0.18 -19.10
CA GLU A 140 6.42 1.51 -18.50
C GLU A 140 5.37 2.48 -19.04
N VAL A 141 4.95 3.37 -18.16
CA VAL A 141 3.96 4.40 -18.49
C VAL A 141 4.55 5.46 -19.43
N VAL A 142 3.71 6.03 -20.30
CA VAL A 142 4.03 7.27 -21.02
C VAL A 142 3.74 8.44 -20.08
N ILE A 143 4.77 9.21 -19.72
CA ILE A 143 4.57 10.33 -18.81
C ILE A 143 3.94 11.53 -19.55
N PRO A 144 3.14 12.38 -18.88
CA PRO A 144 2.46 13.50 -19.51
C PRO A 144 3.40 14.47 -20.26
N LEU A 145 4.65 14.58 -19.81
CA LEU A 145 5.65 15.41 -20.48
C LEU A 145 5.98 14.92 -21.90
N GLU A 146 5.97 13.61 -22.13
CA GLU A 146 6.26 13.00 -23.44
C GLU A 146 5.16 13.27 -24.48
N THR A 147 3.97 13.68 -24.06
CA THR A 147 2.90 14.09 -24.97
C THR A 147 3.13 15.50 -25.53
N GLY A 148 3.77 16.39 -24.75
CA GLY A 148 4.13 17.73 -25.18
C GLY A 148 5.54 17.84 -25.79
N PHE A 149 6.45 16.99 -25.34
CA PHE A 149 7.86 16.91 -25.81
C PHE A 149 8.15 15.46 -26.21
N PRO A 150 7.86 15.08 -27.45
CA PRO A 150 8.02 13.71 -27.90
C PRO A 150 9.46 13.21 -27.74
N THR A 151 9.62 12.10 -27.07
CA THR A 151 10.88 11.34 -27.00
C THR A 151 11.00 10.43 -28.23
N SER A 152 12.15 9.80 -28.46
CA SER A 152 12.32 8.81 -29.53
C SER A 152 11.27 7.70 -29.45
N ARG A 153 10.87 7.29 -28.23
CA ARG A 153 9.83 6.29 -27.96
C ARG A 153 8.46 6.72 -28.49
N THR A 154 8.06 7.96 -28.24
CA THR A 154 6.74 8.49 -28.65
C THR A 154 6.73 8.96 -30.09
N SER A 155 7.86 9.48 -30.60
CA SER A 155 7.99 9.96 -31.99
C SER A 155 8.00 8.80 -33.00
N SER A 156 8.55 7.64 -32.62
CA SER A 156 8.64 6.46 -33.47
C SER A 156 7.47 5.48 -33.26
N PHE A 157 6.36 5.94 -32.66
CA PHE A 157 5.22 5.10 -32.38
C PHE A 157 4.60 4.51 -33.66
N ASN A 158 4.59 3.20 -33.73
CA ASN A 158 3.89 2.40 -34.75
C ASN A 158 2.98 1.40 -34.01
N PRO A 159 1.67 1.36 -34.28
CA PRO A 159 0.75 0.46 -33.59
C PRO A 159 1.18 -1.01 -33.63
N LYS A 160 1.60 -1.52 -34.79
CA LYS A 160 2.01 -2.93 -34.94
C LYS A 160 3.23 -3.26 -34.11
N ASP A 161 4.28 -2.43 -34.20
CA ASP A 161 5.51 -2.60 -33.44
C ASP A 161 5.24 -2.47 -31.94
N ASN A 162 4.34 -1.57 -31.55
CA ASN A 162 3.92 -1.41 -30.14
C ASN A 162 3.22 -2.65 -29.61
N ASP A 163 2.31 -3.26 -30.38
CA ASP A 163 1.62 -4.48 -29.98
C ASP A 163 2.59 -5.66 -29.82
N GLU A 164 3.55 -5.79 -30.72
CA GLU A 164 4.62 -6.80 -30.60
C GLU A 164 5.51 -6.55 -29.37
N GLN A 165 5.91 -5.30 -29.11
CA GLN A 165 6.70 -4.97 -27.94
C GLN A 165 5.93 -5.18 -26.63
N LEU A 166 4.64 -4.86 -26.62
CA LEU A 166 3.79 -5.11 -25.48
C LEU A 166 3.63 -6.61 -25.20
N ALA A 167 3.43 -7.42 -26.23
CA ALA A 167 3.38 -8.88 -26.10
C ALA A 167 4.69 -9.43 -25.53
N LYS A 168 5.85 -9.00 -26.05
CA LYS A 168 7.17 -9.39 -25.51
C LYS A 168 7.35 -8.94 -24.06
N SER A 169 6.87 -7.74 -23.72
CA SER A 169 6.96 -7.23 -22.33
C SER A 169 6.10 -8.04 -21.37
N LEU A 170 4.95 -8.55 -21.85
CA LEU A 170 4.09 -9.45 -21.06
C LEU A 170 4.72 -10.84 -20.90
N ASP A 171 5.39 -11.38 -21.94
CA ASP A 171 6.12 -12.64 -21.85
C ASP A 171 7.28 -12.57 -20.82
N LEU A 172 7.92 -11.41 -20.70
CA LEU A 172 9.03 -11.17 -19.77
C LEU A 172 8.58 -10.70 -18.37
N ILE A 173 7.29 -10.51 -18.13
CA ILE A 173 6.80 -9.94 -16.86
C ILE A 173 7.14 -10.83 -15.66
N GLU A 174 7.09 -12.14 -15.82
CA GLU A 174 7.40 -13.08 -14.74
C GLU A 174 8.90 -13.04 -14.39
N GLU A 175 9.80 -12.98 -15.37
CA GLU A 175 11.23 -12.79 -15.14
C GLU A 175 11.51 -11.47 -14.40
N LYS A 176 10.83 -10.40 -14.81
CA LYS A 176 10.92 -9.09 -14.13
C LYS A 176 10.47 -9.19 -12.68
N ARG A 177 9.37 -9.87 -12.42
CA ARG A 177 8.84 -10.11 -11.08
C ARG A 177 9.76 -10.96 -10.22
N GLU A 178 10.36 -12.00 -10.78
CA GLU A 178 11.36 -12.83 -10.09
C GLU A 178 12.58 -11.99 -9.68
N ASN A 179 13.11 -11.20 -10.59
CA ASN A 179 14.23 -10.29 -10.31
C ASN A 179 13.88 -9.28 -9.20
N ALA A 180 12.68 -8.71 -9.25
CA ALA A 180 12.20 -7.82 -8.19
C ALA A 180 12.04 -8.53 -6.84
N MET A 181 11.65 -9.81 -6.82
CA MET A 181 11.57 -10.64 -5.61
C MET A 181 12.95 -10.86 -4.99
N VAL A 182 13.95 -11.15 -5.82
CA VAL A 182 15.35 -11.29 -5.37
C VAL A 182 15.84 -9.97 -4.73
N GLN A 183 15.59 -8.84 -5.39
CA GLN A 183 15.94 -7.53 -4.87
C GLN A 183 15.23 -7.23 -3.54
N LEU A 184 13.94 -7.51 -3.45
CA LEU A 184 13.15 -7.33 -2.24
C LEU A 184 13.71 -8.17 -1.09
N THR A 185 14.03 -9.42 -1.34
CA THR A 185 14.62 -10.34 -0.35
C THR A 185 15.96 -9.81 0.16
N TYR A 186 16.84 -9.40 -0.76
CA TYR A 186 18.12 -8.78 -0.41
C TYR A 186 17.95 -7.52 0.46
N TYR A 187 17.03 -6.65 0.04
CA TYR A 187 16.71 -5.42 0.77
C TYR A 187 16.22 -5.71 2.21
N GLN A 188 15.32 -6.69 2.36
CA GLN A 188 14.81 -7.11 3.67
C GLN A 188 15.92 -7.71 4.55
N GLN A 189 16.80 -8.55 3.99
CA GLN A 189 17.94 -9.11 4.72
C GLN A 189 18.88 -8.00 5.19
N LYS A 190 19.17 -7.01 4.36
CA LYS A 190 20.00 -5.87 4.72
C LYS A 190 19.39 -5.03 5.84
N LEU A 191 18.08 -4.80 5.79
CA LEU A 191 17.37 -4.11 6.88
C LEU A 191 17.43 -4.92 8.18
N LYS A 192 17.23 -6.23 8.11
CA LYS A 192 17.32 -7.12 9.27
C LYS A 192 18.72 -7.08 9.88
N GLN A 193 19.78 -7.21 9.08
CA GLN A 193 21.15 -7.14 9.54
C GLN A 193 21.44 -5.81 10.25
N GLY A 194 20.97 -4.67 9.67
CA GLY A 194 21.12 -3.36 10.30
C GLY A 194 20.35 -3.23 11.61
N TYR A 195 19.18 -3.85 11.71
CA TYR A 195 18.41 -3.92 12.95
C TYR A 195 19.11 -4.78 13.99
N ASP A 196 19.50 -6.00 13.64
CA ASP A 196 20.13 -6.97 14.54
C ASP A 196 21.46 -6.45 15.10
N ALA A 197 22.22 -5.70 14.30
CA ALA A 197 23.46 -5.06 14.74
C ALA A 197 23.26 -4.04 15.87
N ASN A 198 22.08 -3.45 15.97
CA ASN A 198 21.73 -2.48 17.01
C ASN A 198 20.99 -3.12 18.21
N VAL A 199 20.59 -4.39 18.10
CA VAL A 199 19.89 -5.10 19.17
C VAL A 199 20.91 -5.66 20.16
N LYS A 200 20.83 -5.20 21.39
CA LYS A 200 21.62 -5.78 22.50
C LYS A 200 20.88 -7.02 23.01
N LEU A 201 21.46 -8.18 22.76
CA LEU A 201 20.96 -9.42 23.35
C LEU A 201 21.05 -9.35 24.87
N ARG A 202 19.93 -9.51 25.55
CA ARG A 202 19.87 -9.66 27.01
C ARG A 202 19.28 -11.03 27.29
N PRO A 203 20.03 -11.93 27.96
CA PRO A 203 19.47 -13.19 28.40
C PRO A 203 18.41 -12.90 29.47
N LEU A 204 17.14 -13.07 29.10
CA LEU A 204 16.02 -12.93 30.03
C LEU A 204 15.71 -14.30 30.61
N THR A 205 15.65 -14.38 31.92
CA THR A 205 15.24 -15.59 32.67
C THR A 205 13.86 -15.36 33.31
N PRO A 206 13.10 -16.42 33.60
CA PRO A 206 11.86 -16.29 34.38
C PRO A 206 12.13 -15.53 35.68
N GLY A 207 11.29 -14.53 35.98
CA GLY A 207 11.47 -13.62 37.11
C GLY A 207 12.12 -12.27 36.77
N ASN A 208 12.67 -12.08 35.59
CA ASN A 208 13.17 -10.77 35.18
C ASN A 208 12.02 -9.80 34.91
N LEU A 209 12.15 -8.57 35.40
CA LEU A 209 11.23 -7.49 35.08
C LEU A 209 11.56 -6.90 33.72
N VAL A 210 10.55 -6.75 32.86
CA VAL A 210 10.68 -6.17 31.53
C VAL A 210 9.72 -4.98 31.38
N LEU A 211 10.20 -3.90 30.76
CA LEU A 211 9.36 -2.79 30.34
C LEU A 211 8.70 -3.14 29.02
N ARG A 212 7.39 -3.17 29.00
CA ARG A 212 6.59 -3.35 27.79
C ARG A 212 5.76 -2.08 27.53
N LYS A 213 5.84 -1.56 26.30
CA LYS A 213 4.95 -0.49 25.88
C LYS A 213 3.48 -0.98 25.92
N VAL A 214 2.65 -0.32 26.70
CA VAL A 214 1.23 -0.63 26.76
C VAL A 214 0.53 -0.02 25.56
N VAL A 215 -0.14 -0.86 24.77
CA VAL A 215 -0.98 -0.42 23.65
C VAL A 215 -2.27 0.16 24.21
N GLY A 216 -2.81 1.22 23.60
CA GLY A 216 -3.97 1.96 24.10
C GLY A 216 -5.20 1.09 24.45
N THR A 217 -5.44 0.01 23.69
CA THR A 217 -6.51 -0.95 23.93
C THR A 217 -6.32 -1.85 25.16
N THR A 218 -5.11 -1.93 25.70
CA THR A 218 -4.80 -2.68 26.92
C THR A 218 -4.67 -1.78 28.16
N LYS A 219 -4.84 -0.47 27.97
CA LYS A 219 -4.90 0.45 29.12
C LYS A 219 -6.22 0.26 29.84
N ASN A 220 -6.14 0.07 31.17
CA ASN A 220 -7.33 0.03 31.99
C ASN A 220 -7.98 1.43 32.00
N PRO A 221 -9.26 1.60 31.66
CA PRO A 221 -9.91 2.90 31.63
C PRO A 221 -10.00 3.57 33.02
N THR A 222 -9.77 2.82 34.09
CA THR A 222 -9.71 3.35 35.47
C THR A 222 -8.33 3.87 35.85
N TRP A 223 -7.31 3.70 35.04
CA TRP A 223 -6.00 4.28 35.27
C TRP A 223 -6.00 5.76 34.80
N GLU A 224 -6.19 6.65 35.77
CA GLU A 224 -6.05 8.09 35.52
C GLU A 224 -4.57 8.46 35.21
N ASN A 225 -4.04 9.50 35.83
CA ASN A 225 -2.71 10.07 35.50
C ASN A 225 -1.48 9.21 35.89
N LEU A 226 -1.66 8.08 36.56
CA LEU A 226 -0.57 7.21 37.03
C LEU A 226 -0.47 5.87 36.29
N GLY A 227 -1.22 5.68 35.21
CA GLY A 227 -1.09 4.50 34.36
C GLY A 227 0.23 4.47 33.60
N PRO A 228 0.81 3.28 33.32
CA PRO A 228 2.01 3.18 32.52
C PRO A 228 1.77 3.68 31.09
N ASN A 229 2.67 4.50 30.61
CA ASN A 229 2.68 5.06 29.23
C ASN A 229 3.14 4.04 28.22
#